data_cc99d7c65aacb7b17c0603808b010aff
#
_entry.id   cc99d7c65aacb7b17c0603808b010aff
#
_cell.length_a   1.000
_cell.length_b   1.000
_cell.length_c   1.000
_cell.angle_alpha   90.00
_cell.angle_beta   90.00
_cell.angle_gamma   90.00
#
_symmetry.space_group_name_H-M   'P 1'
#
loop_
_entity.id
_entity.type
_entity.pdbx_description
1 polymer ?
#
loop_
_entity_poly.entity_id
_entity_poly.type
_entity_poly.pdbx_seq_one_letter_code
_entity_poly.pdbx_strand_id
1 'polypeptide(L)'
;MNNRLAKEYLSEAKLQINNKEPFYIALEKAMHNFLKAKLHIETSEMSKDKIKEILTSKNVSLETVQSFIDLTENCELARYAPSSSVAIQQDYDKAVTILSELEKQIL
;
A
#
# COMPACT_ATOMS: atom_id res chain seq x y z
N MET A 1 -7.98 -12.79 12.60
CA MET A 1 -6.69 -12.44 12.04
C MET A 1 -6.21 -11.10 12.55
N ASN A 2 -4.92 -10.97 12.80
CA ASN A 2 -4.36 -9.76 13.39
C ASN A 2 -3.85 -8.79 12.31
N ASN A 3 -4.55 -7.66 12.13
CA ASN A 3 -4.16 -6.60 11.18
C ASN A 3 -3.42 -5.46 11.86
N ARG A 4 -2.91 -5.70 13.05
CA ARG A 4 -2.33 -4.66 13.88
C ARG A 4 -1.16 -3.95 13.21
N LEU A 5 -0.22 -4.70 12.65
CA LEU A 5 0.96 -4.12 12.02
C LEU A 5 0.57 -3.26 10.80
N ALA A 6 -0.33 -3.78 9.96
CA ALA A 6 -0.81 -3.03 8.81
C ALA A 6 -1.43 -1.70 9.25
N LYS A 7 -2.26 -1.73 10.28
CA LYS A 7 -2.91 -0.52 10.79
C LYS A 7 -1.93 0.47 11.41
N GLU A 8 -0.86 -0.03 12.03
CA GLU A 8 0.19 0.85 12.55
C GLU A 8 0.88 1.62 11.43
N TYR A 9 1.23 0.94 10.33
CA TYR A 9 1.83 1.61 9.18
C TYR A 9 0.88 2.59 8.50
N LEU A 10 -0.43 2.31 8.57
CA LEU A 10 -1.46 3.14 7.93
C LEU A 10 -2.05 4.21 8.85
N SER A 11 -1.51 4.38 10.06
CA SER A 11 -2.09 5.32 11.03
C SER A 11 -2.15 6.75 10.53
N GLU A 12 -1.11 7.21 9.83
CA GLU A 12 -1.09 8.56 9.27
C GLU A 12 -2.15 8.72 8.18
N ALA A 13 -2.30 7.73 7.33
CA ALA A 13 -3.34 7.76 6.29
C ALA A 13 -4.73 7.82 6.93
N LYS A 14 -4.94 7.09 8.01
CA LYS A 14 -6.21 7.11 8.72
C LYS A 14 -6.54 8.49 9.26
N LEU A 15 -5.55 9.20 9.78
CA LEU A 15 -5.74 10.56 10.28
C LEU A 15 -6.16 11.52 9.16
N GLN A 16 -5.77 11.24 7.93
CA GLN A 16 -6.05 12.10 6.78
C GLN A 16 -7.25 11.63 5.95
N ILE A 17 -8.04 10.71 6.49
CA ILE A 17 -9.09 10.03 5.70
C ILE A 17 -10.15 11.00 5.13
N ASN A 18 -10.27 12.19 5.69
CA ASN A 18 -11.23 13.19 5.21
C ASN A 18 -10.58 14.21 4.25
N ASN A 19 -9.30 14.05 3.93
CA ASN A 19 -8.56 14.96 3.07
C ASN A 19 -7.90 14.17 1.95
N LYS A 20 -8.47 14.24 0.75
CA LYS A 20 -8.07 13.39 -0.37
C LYS A 20 -6.57 13.38 -0.64
N GLU A 21 -6.00 14.54 -0.92
CA GLU A 21 -4.59 14.60 -1.31
C GLU A 21 -3.64 14.14 -0.20
N PRO A 22 -3.73 14.68 1.03
CA PRO A 22 -2.89 14.18 2.12
C PRO A 22 -3.10 12.71 2.41
N PHE A 23 -4.35 12.22 2.26
CA PHE A 23 -4.64 10.81 2.49
C PHE A 23 -3.86 9.91 1.52
N TYR A 24 -3.93 10.20 0.22
CA TYR A 24 -3.27 9.36 -0.77
C TYR A 24 -1.75 9.46 -0.71
N ILE A 25 -1.22 10.62 -0.35
CA ILE A 25 0.22 10.78 -0.12
C ILE A 25 0.66 9.89 1.05
N ALA A 26 -0.08 9.94 2.15
CA ALA A 26 0.23 9.14 3.34
C ALA A 26 0.06 7.64 3.06
N LEU A 27 -0.95 7.27 2.28
CA LEU A 27 -1.22 5.88 1.93
C LEU A 27 -0.06 5.28 1.12
N GLU A 28 0.36 5.96 0.08
CA GLU A 28 1.48 5.51 -0.75
C GLU A 28 2.76 5.41 0.06
N LYS A 29 3.03 6.41 0.88
CA LYS A 29 4.21 6.42 1.76
C LYS A 29 4.19 5.23 2.72
N ALA A 30 3.02 4.95 3.32
CA ALA A 30 2.89 3.83 4.25
C ALA A 30 3.18 2.49 3.56
N MET A 31 2.69 2.32 2.33
CA MET A 31 2.92 1.10 1.58
C MET A 31 4.41 0.89 1.29
N HIS A 32 5.11 1.93 0.87
CA HIS A 32 6.55 1.85 0.63
C HIS A 32 7.33 1.64 1.92
N ASN A 33 6.95 2.30 3.00
CA ASN A 33 7.61 2.11 4.30
C ASN A 33 7.46 0.68 4.79
N PHE A 34 6.30 0.06 4.57
CA PHE A 34 6.08 -1.33 4.94
C PHE A 34 7.02 -2.25 4.17
N LEU A 35 7.13 -2.09 2.85
CA LEU A 35 8.03 -2.90 2.04
C LEU A 35 9.49 -2.67 2.43
N LYS A 36 9.87 -1.42 2.66
CA LYS A 36 11.22 -1.09 3.09
C LYS A 36 11.57 -1.83 4.37
N ALA A 37 10.67 -1.83 5.33
CA ALA A 37 10.89 -2.52 6.61
C ALA A 37 10.98 -4.04 6.43
N LYS A 38 10.14 -4.62 5.58
CA LYS A 38 10.09 -6.07 5.38
C LYS A 38 11.23 -6.59 4.51
N LEU A 39 11.59 -5.85 3.48
CA LEU A 39 12.59 -6.28 2.50
C LEU A 39 13.99 -5.69 2.74
N HIS A 40 14.08 -4.71 3.64
CA HIS A 40 15.33 -4.00 3.95
C HIS A 40 15.93 -3.30 2.73
N ILE A 41 15.07 -2.79 1.85
CA ILE A 41 15.48 -2.06 0.65
C ILE A 41 14.61 -0.83 0.47
N GLU A 42 15.14 0.19 -0.23
CA GLU A 42 14.38 1.39 -0.53
C GLU A 42 13.55 1.16 -1.79
N THR A 43 12.24 1.07 -1.62
CA THR A 43 11.32 0.77 -2.73
C THR A 43 10.72 2.01 -3.40
N SER A 44 10.78 3.17 -2.75
CA SER A 44 10.15 4.37 -3.27
C SER A 44 10.77 4.87 -4.58
N GLU A 45 12.03 4.51 -4.83
CA GLU A 45 12.74 4.89 -6.06
C GLU A 45 12.73 3.80 -7.11
N MET A 46 12.08 2.66 -6.84
CA MET A 46 12.01 1.56 -7.78
C MET A 46 10.81 1.67 -8.69
N SER A 47 10.96 1.18 -9.93
CA SER A 47 9.82 1.05 -10.82
C SER A 47 8.86 -0.01 -10.29
N LYS A 48 7.60 0.06 -10.72
CA LYS A 48 6.59 -0.93 -10.34
C LYS A 48 7.00 -2.32 -10.80
N ASP A 49 7.61 -2.44 -11.97
CA ASP A 49 8.08 -3.72 -12.49
C ASP A 49 9.16 -4.34 -11.59
N LYS A 50 10.06 -3.51 -11.07
CA LYS A 50 11.11 -3.99 -10.16
C LYS A 50 10.53 -4.45 -8.83
N ILE A 51 9.58 -3.71 -8.28
CA ILE A 51 8.88 -4.10 -7.05
C ILE A 51 8.16 -5.43 -7.26
N LYS A 52 7.47 -5.58 -8.39
CA LYS A 52 6.77 -6.80 -8.74
C LYS A 52 7.72 -8.00 -8.80
N GLU A 53 8.87 -7.81 -9.43
CA GLU A 53 9.90 -8.85 -9.53
C GLU A 53 10.39 -9.27 -8.14
N ILE A 54 10.70 -8.31 -7.28
CA ILE A 54 11.20 -8.59 -5.93
C ILE A 54 10.16 -9.33 -5.11
N LEU A 55 8.90 -8.88 -5.12
CA LEU A 55 7.84 -9.52 -4.36
C LEU A 55 7.60 -10.95 -4.86
N THR A 56 7.64 -11.16 -6.16
CA THR A 56 7.49 -12.49 -6.75
C THR A 56 8.63 -13.40 -6.27
N SER A 57 9.85 -12.88 -6.21
CA SER A 57 11.01 -13.65 -5.74
C SER A 57 10.91 -14.01 -4.25
N LYS A 58 10.08 -13.29 -3.49
CA LYS A 58 9.85 -13.58 -2.07
C LYS A 58 8.64 -14.47 -1.84
N ASN A 59 8.15 -15.10 -2.89
CA ASN A 59 7.01 -16.03 -2.84
C ASN A 59 5.68 -15.37 -2.49
N VAL A 60 5.55 -14.08 -2.76
CA VAL A 60 4.28 -13.38 -2.62
C VAL A 60 3.39 -13.81 -3.78
N SER A 61 2.12 -14.10 -3.53
CA SER A 61 1.19 -14.51 -4.58
C SER A 61 1.02 -13.41 -5.62
N LEU A 62 0.81 -13.81 -6.88
CA LEU A 62 0.62 -12.85 -7.97
C LEU A 62 -0.57 -11.93 -7.71
N GLU A 63 -1.61 -12.45 -7.08
CA GLU A 63 -2.79 -11.66 -6.73
C GLU A 63 -2.44 -10.53 -5.78
N THR A 64 -1.68 -10.82 -4.72
CA THR A 64 -1.25 -9.81 -3.76
C THR A 64 -0.31 -8.80 -4.39
N VAL A 65 0.63 -9.27 -5.21
CA VAL A 65 1.56 -8.39 -5.93
C VAL A 65 0.78 -7.42 -6.81
N GLN A 66 -0.16 -7.94 -7.59
CA GLN A 66 -0.95 -7.10 -8.51
C GLN A 66 -1.80 -6.10 -7.74
N SER A 67 -2.40 -6.53 -6.63
CA SER A 67 -3.19 -5.63 -5.78
C SER A 67 -2.34 -4.49 -5.23
N PHE A 68 -1.11 -4.78 -4.80
CA PHE A 68 -0.20 -3.74 -4.33
C PHE A 68 0.11 -2.73 -5.44
N ILE A 69 0.46 -3.21 -6.62
CA ILE A 69 0.78 -2.36 -7.76
C ILE A 69 -0.43 -1.50 -8.15
N ASP A 70 -1.62 -2.11 -8.23
CA ASP A 70 -2.84 -1.40 -8.61
C ASP A 70 -3.17 -0.29 -7.61
N LEU A 71 -3.02 -0.56 -6.32
CA LEU A 71 -3.29 0.45 -5.32
C LEU A 71 -2.27 1.58 -5.37
N THR A 72 -1.00 1.27 -5.61
CA THR A 72 0.03 2.29 -5.77
C THR A 72 -0.30 3.20 -6.96
N GLU A 73 -0.70 2.63 -8.09
CA GLU A 73 -1.12 3.41 -9.25
C GLU A 73 -2.33 4.27 -8.94
N ASN A 74 -3.28 3.72 -8.21
CA ASN A 74 -4.47 4.46 -7.82
C ASN A 74 -4.12 5.66 -6.92
N CYS A 75 -3.15 5.51 -6.03
CA CYS A 75 -2.68 6.61 -5.20
C CYS A 75 -2.11 7.75 -6.04
N GLU A 76 -1.36 7.41 -7.08
CA GLU A 76 -0.79 8.40 -7.98
C GLU A 76 -1.87 9.14 -8.77
N LEU A 77 -2.83 8.40 -9.31
CA LEU A 77 -3.92 8.97 -10.12
C LEU A 77 -4.93 9.74 -9.29
N ALA A 78 -5.21 9.28 -8.07
CA ALA A 78 -6.23 9.88 -7.23
C ALA A 78 -5.92 11.31 -6.80
N ARG A 79 -4.64 11.70 -6.84
CA ARG A 79 -4.25 13.08 -6.54
C ARG A 79 -4.82 14.06 -7.54
N TYR A 80 -5.08 13.61 -8.76
CA TYR A 80 -5.50 14.45 -9.88
C TYR A 80 -6.93 14.19 -10.32
N ALA A 81 -7.59 13.18 -9.76
CA ALA A 81 -8.95 12.78 -10.13
C ALA A 81 -9.92 13.03 -8.98
N PRO A 82 -11.20 13.31 -9.25
CA PRO A 82 -12.20 13.41 -8.20
C PRO A 82 -12.32 12.07 -7.45
N SER A 83 -12.41 12.15 -6.13
CA SER A 83 -12.61 10.95 -5.30
C SER A 83 -13.68 11.23 -4.26
N SER A 84 -14.57 10.25 -4.06
CA SER A 84 -15.57 10.33 -3.01
C SER A 84 -15.00 9.83 -1.68
N SER A 85 -15.68 10.15 -0.59
CA SER A 85 -15.30 9.61 0.72
C SER A 85 -15.43 8.10 0.77
N VAL A 86 -16.36 7.53 -0.01
CA VAL A 86 -16.54 6.08 -0.11
C VAL A 86 -15.30 5.46 -0.78
N ALA A 87 -14.80 6.07 -1.86
CA ALA A 87 -13.61 5.57 -2.55
C ALA A 87 -12.38 5.63 -1.63
N ILE A 88 -12.23 6.69 -0.88
CA ILE A 88 -11.13 6.84 0.08
C ILE A 88 -11.18 5.74 1.13
N GLN A 89 -12.34 5.49 1.71
CA GLN A 89 -12.51 4.43 2.70
C GLN A 89 -12.19 3.06 2.11
N GLN A 90 -12.64 2.81 0.88
CA GLN A 90 -12.37 1.54 0.20
C GLN A 90 -10.86 1.36 -0.04
N ASP A 91 -10.17 2.41 -0.43
CA ASP A 91 -8.73 2.33 -0.67
C ASP A 91 -7.96 2.11 0.64
N TYR A 92 -8.41 2.72 1.74
CA TYR A 92 -7.84 2.44 3.04
C TYR A 92 -8.01 0.95 3.40
N ASP A 93 -9.22 0.43 3.24
CA ASP A 93 -9.52 -0.97 3.56
C ASP A 93 -8.70 -1.93 2.69
N LYS A 94 -8.54 -1.61 1.41
CA LYS A 94 -7.68 -2.40 0.50
C LYS A 94 -6.24 -2.41 0.99
N ALA A 95 -5.72 -1.27 1.44
CA ALA A 95 -4.36 -1.18 1.95
C ALA A 95 -4.17 -2.04 3.19
N VAL A 96 -5.13 -2.04 4.12
CA VAL A 96 -5.07 -2.91 5.30
C VAL A 96 -4.96 -4.38 4.88
N THR A 97 -5.80 -4.79 3.93
CA THR A 97 -5.80 -6.17 3.44
C THR A 97 -4.48 -6.52 2.76
N ILE A 98 -3.99 -5.65 1.87
CA ILE A 98 -2.76 -5.89 1.12
C ILE A 98 -1.55 -6.00 2.06
N LEU A 99 -1.40 -5.07 2.99
CA LEU A 99 -0.26 -5.10 3.91
C LEU A 99 -0.35 -6.30 4.84
N SER A 100 -1.55 -6.70 5.26
CA SER A 100 -1.75 -7.89 6.08
C SER A 100 -1.35 -9.16 5.33
N GLU A 101 -1.71 -9.26 4.04
CA GLU A 101 -1.31 -10.40 3.22
C GLU A 101 0.20 -10.43 2.97
N LEU A 102 0.81 -9.27 2.74
CA LEU A 102 2.26 -9.18 2.59
C LEU A 102 2.98 -9.63 3.86
N GLU A 103 2.48 -9.24 5.03
CA GLU A 103 3.07 -9.66 6.30
C GLU A 103 3.08 -11.18 6.43
N LYS A 104 2.01 -11.86 6.00
CA LYS A 104 1.94 -13.31 6.05
C LYS A 104 2.83 -14.00 5.04
N GLN A 105 2.97 -13.42 3.86
CA GLN A 105 3.62 -14.07 2.71
C GLN A 105 5.12 -13.80 2.65
N ILE A 106 5.57 -12.68 3.16
CA ILE A 106 7.00 -12.36 3.26
C ILE A 106 7.51 -12.90 4.60
N LEU A 107 8.31 -13.93 4.55
CA LEU A 107 8.84 -14.56 5.77
C LEU A 107 10.26 -14.11 6.06
#